data_61594da4b26af513a401886317fa9cd5
#
_entry.id   61594da4b26af513a401886317fa9cd5
#
_cell.length_a   1.000
_cell.length_b   1.000
_cell.length_c   1.000
_cell.angle_alpha   90.00
_cell.angle_beta   90.00
_cell.angle_gamma   90.00
#
_symmetry.space_group_name_H-M   'P 1'
#
loop_
_entity.id
_entity.type
_entity.pdbx_description
1 polymer ?
#
loop_
_entity_poly.entity_id
_entity_poly.type
_entity_poly.pdbx_seq_one_letter_code
_entity_poly.pdbx_strand_id
1 'polypeptide(L)'
;MIKKAVTVQISEKQDREQPIAALLVQAASRYHSAIYMKNGRYNVNAKSIMGMMMLGISNGDQIQVTAEGTDESEAIQHMEQCLCCAG
;
A
#
# COMPACT_ATOMS: atom_id res chain seq x y z
N MET A 1 -1.14 -12.14 -11.79
CA MET A 1 -0.87 -10.73 -11.43
C MET A 1 -2.16 -9.93 -11.38
N ILE A 2 -2.36 -9.21 -10.30
CA ILE A 2 -3.51 -8.32 -10.14
C ILE A 2 -3.00 -6.89 -9.98
N LYS A 3 -3.61 -5.97 -10.73
CA LYS A 3 -3.35 -4.53 -10.59
C LYS A 3 -4.64 -3.83 -10.23
N LYS A 4 -4.56 -2.89 -9.31
CA LYS A 4 -5.72 -2.11 -8.90
C LYS A 4 -5.31 -0.69 -8.56
N ALA A 5 -6.07 0.28 -9.07
CA ALA A 5 -5.87 1.69 -8.71
C ALA A 5 -6.73 1.99 -7.49
N VAL A 6 -6.12 2.56 -6.46
CA VAL A 6 -6.80 2.86 -5.21
C VAL A 6 -6.58 4.33 -4.87
N THR A 7 -7.66 5.03 -4.55
CA THR A 7 -7.57 6.41 -4.07
C THR A 7 -7.38 6.38 -2.56
N VAL A 8 -6.33 7.03 -2.10
CA VAL A 8 -5.96 7.03 -0.68
C VAL A 8 -6.94 7.85 0.14
N GLN A 9 -7.47 7.23 1.21
CA GLN A 9 -8.35 7.87 2.17
C GLN A 9 -7.94 7.41 3.57
N ILE A 10 -7.11 8.18 4.22
CA ILE A 10 -6.62 7.88 5.57
C ILE A 10 -7.00 9.03 6.51
N SER A 11 -7.31 8.69 7.77
CA SER A 11 -7.64 9.70 8.76
C SER A 11 -6.38 10.32 9.35
N GLU A 12 -6.50 11.54 9.83
CA GLU A 12 -5.40 12.20 10.52
C GLU A 12 -4.96 11.43 11.77
N LYS A 13 -5.92 10.83 12.45
CA LYS A 13 -5.64 10.04 13.65
C LYS A 13 -4.77 8.84 13.31
N GLN A 14 -5.09 8.14 12.23
CA GLN A 14 -4.32 6.99 11.76
C GLN A 14 -2.88 7.40 11.47
N ASP A 15 -2.71 8.51 10.75
CA ASP A 15 -1.39 8.98 10.34
C ASP A 15 -0.54 9.40 11.52
N ARG A 16 -1.15 9.91 12.60
CA ARG A 16 -0.43 10.30 13.81
C ARG A 16 -0.03 9.10 14.66
N GLU A 17 -0.89 8.07 14.72
CA GLU A 17 -0.63 6.89 15.53
C GLU A 17 0.41 5.98 14.89
N GLN A 18 0.35 5.84 13.56
CA GLN A 18 1.27 4.99 12.83
C GLN A 18 1.39 5.50 11.39
N PRO A 19 2.61 5.81 10.93
CA PRO A 19 2.79 6.23 9.54
C PRO A 19 2.22 5.19 8.58
N ILE A 20 1.53 5.65 7.55
CA ILE A 20 0.90 4.76 6.58
C ILE A 20 1.91 3.85 5.90
N ALA A 21 3.12 4.35 5.65
CA ALA A 21 4.16 3.54 5.03
C ALA A 21 4.50 2.31 5.88
N ALA A 22 4.64 2.49 7.20
CA ALA A 22 4.95 1.40 8.11
C ALA A 22 3.81 0.38 8.16
N LEU A 23 2.57 0.87 8.21
CA LEU A 23 1.39 0.00 8.21
C LEU A 23 1.34 -0.86 6.95
N LEU A 24 1.59 -0.26 5.80
CA LEU A 24 1.55 -0.97 4.52
C LEU A 24 2.67 -2.02 4.42
N VAL A 25 3.86 -1.69 4.91
CA VAL A 25 4.96 -2.65 4.91
C VAL A 25 4.64 -3.86 5.79
N GLN A 26 4.08 -3.63 6.96
CA GLN A 26 3.69 -4.71 7.86
C GLN A 26 2.61 -5.59 7.23
N ALA A 27 1.62 -4.97 6.60
CA ALA A 27 0.56 -5.71 5.94
C ALA A 27 1.09 -6.51 4.75
N ALA A 28 1.91 -5.90 3.91
CA ALA A 28 2.48 -6.56 2.73
C ALA A 28 3.36 -7.75 3.11
N SER A 29 4.06 -7.66 4.24
CA SER A 29 4.98 -8.69 4.69
C SER A 29 4.29 -9.98 5.11
N ARG A 30 2.97 -9.95 5.29
CA ARG A 30 2.19 -11.14 5.63
C ARG A 30 1.96 -12.07 4.45
N TYR A 31 2.16 -11.58 3.24
CA TYR A 31 1.83 -12.32 2.02
C TYR A 31 3.07 -12.81 1.30
N HIS A 32 2.95 -13.94 0.63
CA HIS A 32 4.02 -14.50 -0.19
C HIS A 32 4.15 -13.76 -1.51
N SER A 33 3.07 -13.17 -1.98
CA SER A 33 3.06 -12.44 -3.25
C SER A 33 4.04 -11.28 -3.25
N ALA A 34 4.63 -11.01 -4.39
CA ALA A 34 5.36 -9.77 -4.61
C ALA A 34 4.34 -8.65 -4.73
N ILE A 35 4.53 -7.56 -3.97
CA ILE A 35 3.60 -6.44 -3.94
C ILE A 35 4.36 -5.17 -4.25
N TYR A 36 3.86 -4.41 -5.23
CA TYR A 36 4.45 -3.14 -5.64
C TYR A 36 3.41 -2.05 -5.59
N MET A 37 3.84 -0.85 -5.26
CA MET A 37 2.98 0.33 -5.26
C MET A 37 3.59 1.42 -6.10
N LYS A 38 2.76 2.05 -6.91
CA LYS A 38 3.17 3.10 -7.82
C LYS A 38 2.40 4.38 -7.54
N ASN A 39 3.15 5.47 -7.34
CA ASN A 39 2.58 6.81 -7.19
C ASN A 39 3.31 7.74 -8.18
N GLY A 40 2.61 8.15 -9.23
CA GLY A 40 3.23 8.92 -10.29
C GLY A 40 4.34 8.13 -10.98
N ARG A 41 5.56 8.64 -10.93
CA ARG A 41 6.71 7.99 -11.54
C ARG A 41 7.43 7.01 -10.63
N TYR A 42 7.09 7.02 -9.35
CA TYR A 42 7.74 6.13 -8.38
C TYR A 42 7.02 4.80 -8.31
N ASN A 43 7.79 3.71 -8.40
CA ASN A 43 7.26 2.36 -8.29
C ASN A 43 8.17 1.61 -7.34
N VAL A 44 7.64 1.20 -6.19
CA VAL A 44 8.44 0.65 -5.11
C VAL A 44 7.89 -0.67 -4.63
N ASN A 45 8.76 -1.47 -4.01
CA ASN A 45 8.37 -2.72 -3.36
C ASN A 45 7.67 -2.39 -2.04
N ALA A 46 6.42 -2.85 -1.90
CA ALA A 46 5.61 -2.56 -0.72
C ALA A 46 6.16 -3.19 0.55
N LYS A 47 7.09 -4.14 0.44
CA LYS A 47 7.73 -4.75 1.60
C LYS A 47 8.99 -4.01 2.05
N SER A 48 9.37 -2.96 1.32
CA SER A 48 10.54 -2.13 1.64
C SER A 48 10.10 -0.86 2.35
N ILE A 49 10.50 -0.70 3.61
CA ILE A 49 10.13 0.50 4.37
C ILE A 49 10.73 1.76 3.75
N MET A 50 11.96 1.70 3.28
CA MET A 50 12.57 2.85 2.64
C MET A 50 11.88 3.23 1.34
N GLY A 51 11.53 2.23 0.52
CA GLY A 51 10.80 2.47 -0.72
C GLY A 51 9.44 3.09 -0.46
N MET A 52 8.72 2.56 0.52
CA MET A 52 7.39 3.07 0.86
C MET A 52 7.45 4.48 1.43
N MET A 53 8.47 4.81 2.19
CA MET A 53 8.64 6.18 2.70
C MET A 53 8.93 7.15 1.56
N MET A 54 9.68 6.74 0.55
CA MET A 54 9.97 7.58 -0.62
C MET A 54 8.75 7.80 -1.50
N LEU A 55 7.78 6.89 -1.44
CA LEU A 55 6.58 6.98 -2.27
C LEU A 55 5.74 8.21 -1.92
N GLY A 56 5.75 8.64 -0.66
CA GLY A 56 5.09 9.87 -0.23
C GLY A 56 3.58 9.81 -0.35
N ILE A 57 2.96 8.80 0.25
CA ILE A 57 1.51 8.60 0.16
C ILE A 57 0.77 9.67 0.94
N SER A 58 -0.18 10.33 0.29
CA SER A 58 -1.03 11.36 0.90
C SER A 58 -2.49 11.15 0.53
N ASN A 59 -3.39 11.67 1.36
CA ASN A 59 -4.82 11.62 1.07
C ASN A 59 -5.11 12.20 -0.31
N GLY A 60 -5.93 11.49 -1.07
CA GLY A 60 -6.31 11.90 -2.41
C GLY A 60 -5.40 11.36 -3.50
N ASP A 61 -4.23 10.85 -3.14
CA ASP A 61 -3.33 10.25 -4.12
C ASP A 61 -3.96 9.00 -4.72
N GLN A 62 -3.65 8.76 -5.99
CA GLN A 62 -4.08 7.53 -6.64
C GLN A 62 -2.88 6.59 -6.75
N ILE A 63 -2.96 5.49 -6.03
CA ILE A 63 -1.87 4.51 -5.95
C ILE A 63 -2.23 3.29 -6.77
N GLN A 64 -1.34 2.87 -7.64
CA GLN A 64 -1.52 1.60 -8.35
C GLN A 64 -0.84 0.49 -7.55
N VAL A 65 -1.64 -0.47 -7.11
CA VAL A 65 -1.15 -1.63 -6.35
C VAL A 65 -1.08 -2.82 -7.28
N THR A 66 0.06 -3.50 -7.29
CA THR A 66 0.26 -4.71 -8.09
C THR A 66 0.67 -5.83 -7.16
N ALA A 67 0.03 -6.98 -7.29
CA ALA A 67 0.42 -8.18 -6.54
C ALA A 67 0.53 -9.38 -7.49
N GLU A 68 1.56 -10.20 -7.27
CA GLU A 68 1.79 -11.39 -8.07
C GLU A 68 2.25 -12.53 -7.17
N GLY A 69 1.48 -13.61 -7.12
CA GLY A 69 1.80 -14.76 -6.30
C GLY A 69 0.56 -15.58 -5.96
N THR A 70 0.75 -16.58 -5.11
CA THR A 70 -0.32 -17.52 -4.77
C THR A 70 -1.45 -16.87 -3.97
N ASP A 71 -1.16 -15.83 -3.19
CA ASP A 71 -2.13 -15.13 -2.37
C ASP A 71 -2.39 -13.69 -2.86
N GLU A 72 -2.23 -13.46 -4.16
CA GLU A 72 -2.30 -12.12 -4.72
C GLU A 72 -3.66 -11.45 -4.51
N SER A 73 -4.76 -12.21 -4.59
CA SER A 73 -6.10 -11.67 -4.38
C SER A 73 -6.28 -11.13 -2.96
N GLU A 74 -5.85 -11.91 -1.98
CA GLU A 74 -5.94 -11.51 -0.57
C GLU A 74 -5.03 -10.32 -0.29
N ALA A 75 -3.83 -10.34 -0.88
CA ALA A 75 -2.88 -9.25 -0.72
C ALA A 75 -3.42 -7.93 -1.23
N ILE A 76 -4.01 -7.92 -2.42
CA ILE A 76 -4.59 -6.71 -3.01
C ILE A 76 -5.72 -6.17 -2.15
N GLN A 77 -6.61 -7.04 -1.67
CA GLN A 77 -7.72 -6.62 -0.82
C GLN A 77 -7.22 -5.97 0.47
N HIS A 78 -6.21 -6.56 1.10
CA HIS A 78 -5.66 -6.02 2.33
C HIS A 78 -4.99 -4.67 2.10
N MET A 79 -4.22 -4.54 1.01
CA MET A 79 -3.59 -3.27 0.68
C MET A 79 -4.63 -2.18 0.43
N GLU A 80 -5.69 -2.51 -0.29
CA GLU A 80 -6.79 -1.58 -0.54
C GLU A 80 -7.44 -1.13 0.76
N GLN A 81 -7.70 -2.05 1.67
CA GLN A 81 -8.29 -1.72 2.97
C GLN A 81 -7.40 -0.76 3.75
N CYS A 82 -6.10 -0.99 3.73
CA CYS A 82 -5.17 -0.11 4.43
C CYS A 82 -5.14 1.30 3.85
N LEU A 83 -5.32 1.42 2.55
CA LEU A 83 -5.29 2.72 1.86
C LEU A 83 -6.64 3.46 1.94
N CYS A 84 -7.75 2.74 2.04
CA CYS A 84 -9.09 3.33 1.93
C CYS A 84 -9.90 3.36 3.21
N CYS A 85 -9.56 2.56 4.19
CA CYS A 85 -10.42 2.34 5.34
C CYS A 85 -9.75 2.67 6.66
N ALA A 86 -8.87 3.61 6.64
CA ALA A 86 -8.14 4.00 7.84
C ALA A 86 -8.96 4.98 8.66
N GLY A 87 -10.10 4.57 9.07
CA GLY A 87 -10.93 5.47 9.86
C GLY A 87 -11.73 4.78 10.91
#